data_71fe553dbb2ff90c7428f6e35bb942e6
#
_entry.id   71fe553dbb2ff90c7428f6e35bb942e6
#
_cell.length_a   1.000
_cell.length_b   1.000
_cell.length_c   1.000
_cell.angle_alpha   90.00
_cell.angle_beta   90.00
_cell.angle_gamma   90.00
#
_symmetry.space_group_name_H-M   'P 1'
#
loop_
_entity.id
_entity.type
_entity.pdbx_description
1 polymer ?
#
loop_
_entity_poly.entity_id
_entity_poly.type
_entity_poly.pdbx_seq_one_letter_code
_entity_poly.pdbx_strand_id
1 'polypeptide(L)'
;MLCFQFSRLFPRKKSQWVFGGATGFNNNSKYLFIEVVENHPEIKAYWIGDRKNTALVRQLGYQAFYRFSLKGLWFCLTSKYYIVDHTQGCINFWTSGGAKIINLWHGVGWKACLWSNPMHAVYKNKGWWANYVHKLYYPHLYYKPDLLLSSSPYMTEHFFAPMFELPHEKCVESEYPRCEFMLKSKDYILDHLHRMGAKESEQLIETISKHKRTILYAPTFRDAQYDFISESGIDFDDLNTFLKDHDYLFLLKCHPSTRINPKLNINRSNVIMLDKYIDSYHIMPFVDALISDYSSIALDFMRLSRPLILFPFDKEQYNDGSRGFQIEYDELVEGVPQVLTYKDLKELLGRLEELKPADYSKLWKPSQNLMTAIFDT
;
A
#
# COMPACT_ATOMS: atom_id res chain seq x y z
N MET A 1 -1.23 15.39 -25.55
CA MET A 1 -2.68 15.69 -25.32
C MET A 1 -3.59 15.22 -26.46
N LEU A 2 -3.19 15.30 -27.75
CA LEU A 2 -4.02 14.84 -28.89
C LEU A 2 -4.43 13.36 -28.78
N CYS A 3 -3.50 12.45 -28.45
CA CYS A 3 -3.82 11.02 -28.29
C CYS A 3 -4.88 10.78 -27.18
N PHE A 4 -4.83 11.53 -26.09
CA PHE A 4 -5.84 11.46 -25.03
C PHE A 4 -7.21 11.90 -25.53
N GLN A 5 -7.30 13.01 -26.30
CA GLN A 5 -8.57 13.45 -26.90
C GLN A 5 -9.09 12.45 -27.93
N PHE A 6 -8.20 11.92 -28.77
CA PHE A 6 -8.55 10.89 -29.76
C PHE A 6 -9.10 9.62 -29.08
N SER A 7 -8.55 9.22 -27.94
CA SER A 7 -9.01 8.02 -27.22
C SER A 7 -10.46 8.14 -26.71
N ARG A 8 -11.04 9.35 -26.63
CA ARG A 8 -12.45 9.58 -26.26
C ARG A 8 -13.44 9.14 -27.33
N LEU A 9 -12.97 8.96 -28.56
CA LEU A 9 -13.82 8.55 -29.69
C LEU A 9 -14.10 7.03 -29.70
N PHE A 10 -13.38 6.26 -28.90
CA PHE A 10 -13.56 4.81 -28.84
C PHE A 10 -14.77 4.45 -27.96
N PRO A 11 -15.63 3.51 -28.42
CA PRO A 11 -16.72 3.01 -27.61
C PRO A 11 -16.18 2.21 -26.41
N ARG A 12 -16.68 2.53 -25.22
CA ARG A 12 -16.24 1.91 -23.95
C ARG A 12 -17.24 0.85 -23.49
N LYS A 13 -16.73 -0.35 -23.17
CA LYS A 13 -17.52 -1.49 -22.71
C LYS A 13 -17.56 -1.54 -21.18
N LYS A 14 -18.74 -1.48 -20.57
CA LYS A 14 -18.93 -1.55 -19.10
C LYS A 14 -18.44 -2.86 -18.50
N SER A 15 -18.59 -3.98 -19.21
CA SER A 15 -18.12 -5.30 -18.79
C SER A 15 -16.63 -5.53 -19.00
N GLN A 16 -15.84 -4.50 -19.35
CA GLN A 16 -14.42 -4.62 -19.64
C GLN A 16 -13.64 -3.63 -18.79
N TRP A 17 -12.77 -4.17 -17.94
CA TRP A 17 -12.00 -3.40 -16.96
C TRP A 17 -10.50 -3.62 -17.18
N VAL A 18 -9.70 -2.56 -17.04
CA VAL A 18 -8.24 -2.62 -17.04
C VAL A 18 -7.71 -2.21 -15.68
N PHE A 19 -6.74 -2.97 -15.19
CA PHE A 19 -6.09 -2.77 -13.90
C PHE A 19 -4.60 -2.48 -14.09
N GLY A 20 -4.03 -1.68 -13.20
CA GLY A 20 -2.60 -1.44 -13.17
C GLY A 20 -2.14 -0.85 -11.85
N GLY A 21 -0.89 -1.14 -11.48
CA GLY A 21 -0.25 -0.65 -10.27
C GLY A 21 1.01 0.16 -10.55
N ALA A 22 1.33 1.11 -9.66
CA ALA A 22 2.51 1.97 -9.78
C ALA A 22 3.81 1.17 -9.67
N THR A 23 3.84 0.20 -8.79
CA THR A 23 5.03 -0.61 -8.45
C THR A 23 4.90 -2.08 -8.92
N GLY A 24 3.94 -2.35 -9.82
CA GLY A 24 3.71 -3.68 -10.40
C GLY A 24 2.45 -4.37 -9.89
N PHE A 25 2.45 -5.70 -9.85
CA PHE A 25 1.32 -6.51 -9.42
C PHE A 25 1.28 -6.61 -7.89
N ASN A 26 0.78 -5.55 -7.25
CA ASN A 26 0.69 -5.43 -5.80
C ASN A 26 -0.41 -4.42 -5.40
N ASN A 27 -0.48 -4.08 -4.10
CA ASN A 27 -1.42 -3.12 -3.53
C ASN A 27 -2.90 -3.39 -3.83
N ASN A 28 -3.75 -2.41 -3.61
CA ASN A 28 -5.20 -2.51 -3.76
C ASN A 28 -5.63 -2.98 -5.16
N SER A 29 -4.93 -2.53 -6.20
CA SER A 29 -5.24 -2.93 -7.59
C SER A 29 -5.08 -4.44 -7.81
N LYS A 30 -4.05 -5.09 -7.20
CA LYS A 30 -3.85 -6.54 -7.27
C LYS A 30 -5.02 -7.28 -6.62
N TYR A 31 -5.36 -6.91 -5.39
CA TYR A 31 -6.37 -7.63 -4.61
C TYR A 31 -7.77 -7.47 -5.22
N LEU A 32 -8.13 -6.27 -5.69
CA LEU A 32 -9.39 -6.07 -6.40
C LEU A 32 -9.40 -6.79 -7.76
N PHE A 33 -8.27 -6.83 -8.48
CA PHE A 33 -8.17 -7.56 -9.74
C PHE A 33 -8.45 -9.04 -9.54
N ILE A 34 -7.86 -9.65 -8.52
CA ILE A 34 -8.04 -11.08 -8.22
C ILE A 34 -9.50 -11.33 -7.82
N GLU A 35 -10.05 -10.51 -6.91
CA GLU A 35 -11.46 -10.59 -6.49
C GLU A 35 -12.41 -10.54 -7.70
N VAL A 36 -12.18 -9.59 -8.61
CA VAL A 36 -13.00 -9.44 -9.81
C VAL A 36 -12.87 -10.65 -10.75
N VAL A 37 -11.67 -11.18 -10.96
CA VAL A 37 -11.46 -12.35 -11.83
C VAL A 37 -12.09 -13.61 -11.25
N GLU A 38 -12.02 -13.80 -9.92
CA GLU A 38 -12.50 -15.00 -9.25
C GLU A 38 -14.01 -14.99 -9.02
N ASN A 39 -14.59 -13.83 -8.67
CA ASN A 39 -15.97 -13.74 -8.17
C ASN A 39 -16.94 -12.99 -9.10
N HIS A 40 -16.45 -12.35 -10.19
CA HIS A 40 -17.26 -11.55 -11.13
C HIS A 40 -17.04 -11.98 -12.58
N PRO A 41 -17.51 -13.18 -12.99
CA PRO A 41 -17.28 -13.72 -14.34
C PRO A 41 -17.91 -12.89 -15.45
N GLU A 42 -18.87 -12.02 -15.14
CA GLU A 42 -19.47 -11.06 -16.08
C GLU A 42 -18.50 -9.94 -16.48
N ILE A 43 -17.41 -9.73 -15.71
CA ILE A 43 -16.40 -8.70 -15.93
C ILE A 43 -15.17 -9.31 -16.59
N LYS A 44 -14.79 -8.79 -17.74
CA LYS A 44 -13.53 -9.12 -18.41
C LYS A 44 -12.41 -8.20 -17.86
N ALA A 45 -11.68 -8.71 -16.89
CA ALA A 45 -10.60 -7.98 -16.24
C ALA A 45 -9.24 -8.27 -16.90
N TYR A 46 -8.46 -7.23 -17.16
CA TYR A 46 -7.13 -7.34 -17.77
C TYR A 46 -6.10 -6.55 -16.95
N TRP A 47 -4.98 -7.18 -16.63
CA TRP A 47 -3.85 -6.45 -16.05
C TRP A 47 -3.01 -5.81 -17.15
N ILE A 48 -2.75 -4.52 -17.01
CA ILE A 48 -1.93 -3.74 -17.96
C ILE A 48 -0.70 -3.22 -17.21
N GLY A 49 0.49 -3.46 -17.76
CA GLY A 49 1.73 -3.06 -17.10
C GLY A 49 2.94 -3.10 -18.03
N ASP A 50 4.12 -3.09 -17.43
CA ASP A 50 5.37 -3.36 -18.14
C ASP A 50 5.52 -4.86 -18.51
N ARG A 51 6.58 -5.19 -19.26
CA ARG A 51 6.80 -6.56 -19.72
C ARG A 51 7.04 -7.57 -18.60
N LYS A 52 7.79 -7.16 -17.55
CA LYS A 52 8.13 -8.03 -16.41
C LYS A 52 6.89 -8.35 -15.60
N ASN A 53 6.14 -7.33 -15.21
CA ASN A 53 4.92 -7.49 -14.41
C ASN A 53 3.84 -8.29 -15.15
N THR A 54 3.64 -8.03 -16.46
CA THR A 54 2.64 -8.77 -17.24
C THR A 54 3.06 -10.23 -17.51
N ALA A 55 4.35 -10.54 -17.53
CA ALA A 55 4.83 -11.91 -17.60
C ALA A 55 4.51 -12.67 -16.30
N LEU A 56 4.79 -12.06 -15.14
CA LEU A 56 4.44 -12.60 -13.83
C LEU A 56 2.93 -12.89 -13.72
N VAL A 57 2.09 -11.90 -14.03
CA VAL A 57 0.62 -12.06 -13.94
C VAL A 57 0.10 -13.19 -14.85
N ARG A 58 0.70 -13.36 -16.03
CA ARG A 58 0.36 -14.49 -16.91
C ARG A 58 0.81 -15.84 -16.37
N GLN A 59 1.98 -15.91 -15.70
CA GLN A 59 2.44 -17.13 -15.03
C GLN A 59 1.48 -17.58 -13.93
N LEU A 60 0.79 -16.62 -13.30
CA LEU A 60 -0.27 -16.86 -12.31
C LEU A 60 -1.62 -17.27 -12.96
N GLY A 61 -1.69 -17.43 -14.27
CA GLY A 61 -2.89 -17.84 -15.00
C GLY A 61 -3.85 -16.71 -15.40
N TYR A 62 -3.52 -15.46 -15.11
CA TYR A 62 -4.38 -14.32 -15.38
C TYR A 62 -4.11 -13.66 -16.73
N GLN A 63 -5.09 -12.94 -17.26
CA GLN A 63 -4.95 -12.18 -18.50
C GLN A 63 -4.20 -10.85 -18.27
N ALA A 64 -3.02 -10.73 -18.88
CA ALA A 64 -2.21 -9.52 -18.75
C ALA A 64 -1.54 -9.15 -20.07
N PHE A 65 -1.45 -7.83 -20.35
CA PHE A 65 -0.90 -7.30 -21.60
C PHE A 65 0.07 -6.15 -21.35
N TYR A 66 1.17 -6.17 -22.10
CA TYR A 66 2.10 -5.06 -22.10
C TYR A 66 1.40 -3.79 -22.61
N ARG A 67 1.54 -2.68 -21.88
CA ARG A 67 0.81 -1.42 -22.11
C ARG A 67 0.92 -0.82 -23.51
N PHE A 68 1.99 -1.15 -24.25
CA PHE A 68 2.23 -0.70 -25.62
C PHE A 68 2.11 -1.81 -26.68
N SER A 69 1.64 -3.00 -26.32
CA SER A 69 1.27 -4.02 -27.31
C SER A 69 -0.06 -3.67 -27.98
N LEU A 70 -0.28 -4.18 -29.20
CA LEU A 70 -1.56 -3.94 -29.92
C LEU A 70 -2.78 -4.37 -29.09
N LYS A 71 -2.73 -5.54 -28.45
CA LYS A 71 -3.81 -6.02 -27.55
C LYS A 71 -3.93 -5.15 -26.32
N GLY A 72 -2.82 -4.75 -25.68
CA GLY A 72 -2.82 -3.86 -24.54
C GLY A 72 -3.46 -2.50 -24.86
N LEU A 73 -3.07 -1.87 -25.95
CA LEU A 73 -3.66 -0.62 -26.44
C LEU A 73 -5.15 -0.77 -26.76
N TRP A 74 -5.52 -1.88 -27.41
CA TRP A 74 -6.92 -2.16 -27.72
C TRP A 74 -7.78 -2.27 -26.45
N PHE A 75 -7.35 -3.05 -25.46
CA PHE A 75 -8.08 -3.17 -24.20
C PHE A 75 -8.11 -1.83 -23.43
N CYS A 76 -7.01 -1.09 -23.45
CA CYS A 76 -7.00 0.27 -22.90
C CYS A 76 -8.01 1.20 -23.59
N LEU A 77 -8.16 1.15 -24.93
CA LEU A 77 -9.08 2.00 -25.66
C LEU A 77 -10.56 1.61 -25.52
N THR A 78 -10.84 0.33 -25.21
CA THR A 78 -12.21 -0.21 -25.20
C THR A 78 -12.77 -0.48 -23.80
N SER A 79 -11.95 -0.47 -22.75
CA SER A 79 -12.41 -0.69 -21.37
C SER A 79 -13.06 0.58 -20.80
N LYS A 80 -14.20 0.40 -20.11
CA LYS A 80 -14.91 1.50 -19.45
C LYS A 80 -14.18 1.94 -18.18
N TYR A 81 -13.64 1.01 -17.40
CA TYR A 81 -13.04 1.30 -16.10
C TYR A 81 -11.53 1.07 -16.11
N TYR A 82 -10.81 2.07 -15.62
CA TYR A 82 -9.39 2.04 -15.33
C TYR A 82 -9.19 2.01 -13.82
N ILE A 83 -8.81 0.85 -13.30
CA ILE A 83 -8.61 0.64 -11.87
C ILE A 83 -7.13 0.78 -11.56
N VAL A 84 -6.78 1.75 -10.72
CA VAL A 84 -5.40 2.11 -10.41
C VAL A 84 -5.19 2.33 -8.91
N ASP A 85 -3.97 2.13 -8.44
CA ASP A 85 -3.58 2.40 -7.05
C ASP A 85 -2.76 3.70 -6.88
N HIS A 86 -2.55 4.44 -7.96
CA HIS A 86 -1.84 5.72 -7.92
C HIS A 86 -2.43 6.71 -8.95
N THR A 87 -2.13 6.57 -10.22
CA THR A 87 -2.69 7.42 -11.30
C THR A 87 -2.96 6.58 -12.55
N GLN A 88 -3.77 7.10 -13.46
CA GLN A 88 -4.04 6.43 -14.75
C GLN A 88 -2.78 6.20 -15.59
N GLY A 89 -1.67 6.85 -15.27
CA GLY A 89 -0.35 6.59 -15.86
C GLY A 89 0.20 5.20 -15.53
N CYS A 90 -0.28 4.55 -14.46
CA CYS A 90 0.07 3.17 -14.13
C CYS A 90 -0.34 2.20 -15.23
N ILE A 91 -1.45 2.49 -15.92
CA ILE A 91 -1.92 1.77 -17.10
C ILE A 91 -1.38 2.45 -18.36
N ASN A 92 -2.08 3.46 -18.83
CA ASN A 92 -1.67 4.29 -19.96
C ASN A 92 -2.52 5.58 -19.98
N PHE A 93 -1.94 6.71 -19.63
CA PHE A 93 -2.64 7.99 -19.62
C PHE A 93 -3.26 8.34 -20.99
N TRP A 94 -2.52 8.09 -22.08
CA TRP A 94 -2.92 8.54 -23.41
C TRP A 94 -4.14 7.82 -23.99
N THR A 95 -4.46 6.64 -23.46
CA THR A 95 -5.63 5.84 -23.86
C THR A 95 -6.81 5.95 -22.89
N SER A 96 -6.66 6.71 -21.81
CA SER A 96 -7.69 6.80 -20.75
C SER A 96 -8.82 7.78 -21.02
N GLY A 97 -8.77 8.55 -22.11
CA GLY A 97 -9.84 9.48 -22.46
C GLY A 97 -11.18 8.76 -22.64
N GLY A 98 -12.24 9.24 -21.98
CA GLY A 98 -13.57 8.61 -21.98
C GLY A 98 -13.72 7.36 -21.10
N ALA A 99 -12.65 6.86 -20.49
CA ALA A 99 -12.75 5.87 -19.44
C ALA A 99 -13.13 6.51 -18.09
N LYS A 100 -13.68 5.71 -17.19
CA LYS A 100 -13.88 6.05 -15.79
C LYS A 100 -12.64 5.66 -14.99
N ILE A 101 -12.03 6.60 -14.30
CA ILE A 101 -10.82 6.39 -13.51
C ILE A 101 -11.23 6.11 -12.06
N ILE A 102 -11.00 4.89 -11.64
CA ILE A 102 -11.23 4.43 -10.26
C ILE A 102 -9.86 4.34 -9.58
N ASN A 103 -9.61 5.22 -8.63
CA ASN A 103 -8.35 5.27 -7.92
C ASN A 103 -8.51 4.65 -6.53
N LEU A 104 -7.89 3.50 -6.32
CA LEU A 104 -7.93 2.75 -5.06
C LEU A 104 -6.89 3.24 -4.05
N TRP A 105 -5.99 4.13 -4.49
CA TRP A 105 -4.81 4.56 -3.75
C TRP A 105 -3.99 3.39 -3.18
N HIS A 106 -2.90 3.70 -2.49
CA HIS A 106 -1.95 2.69 -2.01
C HIS A 106 -1.71 2.75 -0.50
N GLY A 107 -2.63 3.33 0.24
CA GLY A 107 -2.63 3.31 1.71
C GLY A 107 -3.27 4.53 2.33
N VAL A 108 -3.80 4.35 3.51
CA VAL A 108 -4.10 5.42 4.44
C VAL A 108 -2.77 6.04 4.88
N GLY A 109 -2.66 7.35 4.93
CA GLY A 109 -1.37 7.98 5.25
C GLY A 109 -1.54 9.39 5.80
N TRP A 110 -0.42 9.96 6.20
CA TRP A 110 -0.34 11.33 6.74
C TRP A 110 0.59 12.24 5.93
N LYS A 111 1.39 11.68 5.00
CA LYS A 111 2.37 12.46 4.21
C LYS A 111 1.69 13.28 3.13
N ALA A 112 2.13 14.53 2.98
CA ALA A 112 1.66 15.39 1.90
C ALA A 112 2.02 14.81 0.51
N CYS A 113 1.01 14.60 -0.32
CA CYS A 113 1.12 14.04 -1.66
C CYS A 113 0.34 14.89 -2.68
N LEU A 114 0.64 14.70 -3.97
CA LEU A 114 -0.04 15.36 -5.08
C LEU A 114 -0.18 16.88 -4.84
N TRP A 115 -1.41 17.43 -4.83
CA TRP A 115 -1.63 18.86 -4.63
C TRP A 115 -1.38 19.35 -3.20
N SER A 116 -1.38 18.47 -2.21
CA SER A 116 -0.96 18.81 -0.85
C SER A 116 0.57 18.89 -0.72
N ASN A 117 1.33 18.39 -1.71
CA ASN A 117 2.78 18.51 -1.72
C ASN A 117 3.20 19.91 -2.21
N PRO A 118 3.97 20.68 -1.42
CA PRO A 118 4.42 22.03 -1.79
C PRO A 118 5.13 22.09 -3.14
N MET A 119 5.84 21.04 -3.55
CA MET A 119 6.53 20.96 -4.85
C MET A 119 5.57 21.11 -6.04
N HIS A 120 4.35 20.57 -5.94
CA HIS A 120 3.33 20.72 -6.99
C HIS A 120 2.45 21.95 -6.77
N ALA A 121 2.06 22.22 -5.54
CA ALA A 121 1.18 23.34 -5.18
C ALA A 121 1.73 24.71 -5.65
N VAL A 122 3.05 24.90 -5.61
CA VAL A 122 3.71 26.12 -6.05
C VAL A 122 3.41 26.48 -7.50
N TYR A 123 3.14 25.51 -8.39
CA TYR A 123 2.87 25.79 -9.80
C TYR A 123 1.52 26.43 -10.05
N LYS A 124 0.55 26.34 -9.14
CA LYS A 124 -0.74 27.05 -9.25
C LYS A 124 -0.58 28.55 -9.33
N ASN A 125 0.45 29.09 -8.65
CA ASN A 125 0.67 30.52 -8.50
C ASN A 125 1.76 31.07 -9.45
N LYS A 126 2.39 30.24 -10.30
CA LYS A 126 3.48 30.63 -11.21
C LYS A 126 3.03 31.20 -12.57
N GLY A 127 1.73 31.51 -12.74
CA GLY A 127 1.17 32.01 -13.99
C GLY A 127 0.83 30.90 -15.00
N TRP A 128 0.08 31.27 -16.05
CA TRP A 128 -0.55 30.32 -16.97
C TRP A 128 0.45 29.47 -17.77
N TRP A 129 1.60 30.02 -18.16
CA TRP A 129 2.61 29.31 -18.95
C TRP A 129 3.31 28.24 -18.12
N ALA A 130 3.74 28.57 -16.91
CA ALA A 130 4.35 27.59 -16.01
C ALA A 130 3.38 26.46 -15.64
N ASN A 131 2.12 26.80 -15.43
CA ASN A 131 1.04 25.83 -15.17
C ASN A 131 0.80 24.93 -16.40
N TYR A 132 0.79 25.49 -17.61
CA TYR A 132 0.66 24.72 -18.85
C TYR A 132 1.82 23.72 -19.03
N VAL A 133 3.05 24.17 -18.83
CA VAL A 133 4.25 23.30 -18.92
C VAL A 133 4.17 22.20 -17.85
N HIS A 134 3.83 22.54 -16.60
CA HIS A 134 3.66 21.56 -15.52
C HIS A 134 2.57 20.52 -15.86
N LYS A 135 1.47 20.94 -16.48
CA LYS A 135 0.41 20.04 -16.96
C LYS A 135 0.88 19.07 -18.04
N LEU A 136 1.83 19.45 -18.87
CA LEU A 136 2.41 18.54 -19.86
C LEU A 136 3.28 17.44 -19.22
N TYR A 137 4.01 17.78 -18.15
CA TYR A 137 4.85 16.82 -17.42
C TYR A 137 4.07 15.96 -16.42
N TYR A 138 3.05 16.54 -15.79
CA TYR A 138 2.26 15.89 -14.74
C TYR A 138 0.75 15.91 -15.06
N PRO A 139 0.33 15.39 -16.24
CA PRO A 139 -1.07 15.50 -16.68
C PRO A 139 -2.05 14.83 -15.70
N HIS A 140 -1.61 13.77 -15.01
CA HIS A 140 -2.42 13.05 -14.02
C HIS A 140 -2.87 13.91 -12.83
N LEU A 141 -2.15 14.97 -12.48
CA LEU A 141 -2.58 15.91 -11.44
C LEU A 141 -3.81 16.74 -11.87
N TYR A 142 -3.97 16.99 -13.16
CA TYR A 142 -5.03 17.80 -13.71
C TYR A 142 -6.25 17.00 -14.18
N TYR A 143 -6.08 15.69 -14.39
CA TYR A 143 -7.15 14.76 -14.77
C TYR A 143 -7.50 13.89 -13.59
N LYS A 144 -8.44 14.38 -12.79
CA LYS A 144 -8.86 13.79 -11.52
C LYS A 144 -9.59 12.46 -11.72
N PRO A 145 -9.56 11.53 -10.75
CA PRO A 145 -10.35 10.30 -10.82
C PRO A 145 -11.86 10.59 -10.76
N ASP A 146 -12.64 9.68 -11.32
CA ASP A 146 -14.11 9.70 -11.20
C ASP A 146 -14.57 9.21 -9.84
N LEU A 147 -13.80 8.25 -9.26
CA LEU A 147 -13.96 7.71 -7.90
C LEU A 147 -12.60 7.57 -7.25
N LEU A 148 -12.49 7.97 -5.99
CA LEU A 148 -11.33 7.79 -5.12
C LEU A 148 -11.72 6.98 -3.89
N LEU A 149 -11.01 5.87 -3.64
CA LEU A 149 -11.22 5.07 -2.44
C LEU A 149 -10.67 5.82 -1.21
N SER A 150 -11.51 5.95 -0.20
CA SER A 150 -11.20 6.46 1.13
C SER A 150 -11.54 5.41 2.18
N SER A 151 -11.01 5.56 3.37
CA SER A 151 -11.21 4.61 4.48
C SER A 151 -12.21 5.08 5.54
N SER A 152 -12.48 6.39 5.61
CA SER A 152 -13.42 6.98 6.57
C SER A 152 -13.81 8.41 6.18
N PRO A 153 -14.89 8.99 6.73
CA PRO A 153 -15.25 10.40 6.56
C PRO A 153 -14.11 11.34 6.97
N TYR A 154 -13.44 11.04 8.08
CA TYR A 154 -12.28 11.82 8.55
C TYR A 154 -11.16 11.84 7.51
N MET A 155 -10.79 10.68 6.97
CA MET A 155 -9.74 10.59 5.96
C MET A 155 -10.17 11.20 4.62
N THR A 156 -11.46 11.14 4.28
CA THR A 156 -12.01 11.86 3.13
C THR A 156 -11.78 13.35 3.26
N GLU A 157 -12.15 13.94 4.40
CA GLU A 157 -12.10 15.38 4.63
C GLU A 157 -10.67 15.91 4.76
N HIS A 158 -9.82 15.24 5.55
CA HIS A 158 -8.51 15.78 5.92
C HIS A 158 -7.36 15.30 5.05
N PHE A 159 -7.53 14.20 4.32
CA PHE A 159 -6.45 13.61 3.52
C PHE A 159 -6.79 13.49 2.02
N PHE A 160 -7.78 12.67 1.67
CA PHE A 160 -7.99 12.26 0.28
C PHE A 160 -8.59 13.37 -0.60
N ALA A 161 -9.66 14.01 -0.17
CA ALA A 161 -10.31 15.07 -0.96
C ALA A 161 -9.38 16.27 -1.17
N PRO A 162 -8.65 16.80 -0.16
CA PRO A 162 -7.68 17.86 -0.36
C PRO A 162 -6.52 17.47 -1.28
N MET A 163 -5.96 16.27 -1.10
CA MET A 163 -4.81 15.79 -1.85
C MET A 163 -5.09 15.70 -3.38
N PHE A 164 -6.30 15.30 -3.75
CA PHE A 164 -6.75 15.24 -5.14
C PHE A 164 -7.56 16.48 -5.58
N GLU A 165 -7.86 17.39 -4.66
CA GLU A 165 -8.83 18.49 -4.88
C GLU A 165 -10.15 17.97 -5.46
N LEU A 166 -10.68 16.94 -4.84
CA LEU A 166 -11.94 16.32 -5.20
C LEU A 166 -13.07 16.80 -4.28
N PRO A 167 -14.30 16.90 -4.79
CA PRO A 167 -15.46 16.98 -3.94
C PRO A 167 -15.67 15.65 -3.20
N HIS A 168 -16.22 15.73 -1.98
CA HIS A 168 -16.32 14.58 -1.08
C HIS A 168 -17.17 13.44 -1.67
N GLU A 169 -18.19 13.74 -2.46
CA GLU A 169 -19.07 12.76 -3.13
C GLU A 169 -18.34 11.86 -4.14
N LYS A 170 -17.12 12.20 -4.53
CA LYS A 170 -16.25 11.34 -5.35
C LYS A 170 -15.34 10.44 -4.52
N CYS A 171 -15.32 10.62 -3.23
CA CYS A 171 -14.60 9.74 -2.30
C CYS A 171 -15.56 8.66 -1.79
N VAL A 172 -15.17 7.41 -1.91
CA VAL A 172 -15.96 6.25 -1.47
C VAL A 172 -15.31 5.66 -0.24
N GLU A 173 -16.01 5.72 0.87
CA GLU A 173 -15.55 5.22 2.16
C GLU A 173 -15.81 3.71 2.24
N SER A 174 -14.86 2.94 1.77
CA SER A 174 -14.97 1.49 1.70
C SER A 174 -13.71 0.81 2.24
N GLU A 175 -13.83 -0.49 2.49
CA GLU A 175 -12.68 -1.31 2.86
C GLU A 175 -11.65 -1.33 1.71
N TYR A 176 -10.38 -1.27 2.04
CA TYR A 176 -9.32 -1.45 1.06
C TYR A 176 -9.24 -2.93 0.65
N PRO A 177 -9.19 -3.25 -0.66
CA PRO A 177 -9.14 -4.63 -1.13
C PRO A 177 -8.05 -5.47 -0.47
N ARG A 178 -6.87 -4.89 -0.21
CA ARG A 178 -5.78 -5.57 0.49
C ARG A 178 -6.05 -5.79 1.99
N CYS A 179 -6.79 -4.86 2.62
CA CYS A 179 -7.21 -5.02 4.01
C CYS A 179 -8.35 -6.04 4.12
N GLU A 180 -9.29 -6.02 3.17
CA GLU A 180 -10.33 -7.04 3.07
C GLU A 180 -9.73 -8.44 2.93
N PHE A 181 -8.68 -8.59 2.12
CA PHE A 181 -7.94 -9.86 2.02
C PHE A 181 -7.35 -10.28 3.38
N MET A 182 -6.72 -9.37 4.12
CA MET A 182 -6.15 -9.68 5.45
C MET A 182 -7.19 -10.14 6.47
N LEU A 183 -8.45 -9.73 6.30
CA LEU A 183 -9.56 -10.06 7.20
C LEU A 183 -10.25 -11.37 6.86
N LYS A 184 -9.91 -12.01 5.73
CA LYS A 184 -10.39 -13.36 5.40
C LYS A 184 -9.87 -14.39 6.41
N SER A 185 -10.49 -15.56 6.45
CA SER A 185 -10.00 -16.65 7.30
C SER A 185 -8.57 -17.06 6.96
N LYS A 186 -7.83 -17.56 7.92
CA LYS A 186 -6.46 -18.05 7.68
C LYS A 186 -6.43 -19.17 6.63
N ASP A 187 -7.43 -20.05 6.63
CA ASP A 187 -7.56 -21.14 5.65
C ASP A 187 -7.77 -20.60 4.23
N TYR A 188 -8.62 -19.58 4.06
CA TYR A 188 -8.80 -18.90 2.77
C TYR A 188 -7.48 -18.30 2.26
N ILE A 189 -6.73 -17.63 3.16
CA ILE A 189 -5.46 -17.01 2.80
C ILE A 189 -4.45 -18.08 2.39
N LEU A 190 -4.32 -19.19 3.14
CA LEU A 190 -3.41 -20.29 2.81
C LEU A 190 -3.76 -20.95 1.46
N ASP A 191 -5.04 -21.23 1.21
CA ASP A 191 -5.48 -21.73 -0.07
C ASP A 191 -5.18 -20.77 -1.22
N HIS A 192 -5.43 -19.48 -1.01
CA HIS A 192 -5.07 -18.44 -1.99
C HIS A 192 -3.56 -18.42 -2.28
N LEU A 193 -2.71 -18.46 -1.24
CA LEU A 193 -1.25 -18.47 -1.41
C LEU A 193 -0.79 -19.73 -2.18
N HIS A 194 -1.38 -20.87 -1.88
CA HIS A 194 -1.09 -22.12 -2.58
C HIS A 194 -1.44 -22.02 -4.07
N ARG A 195 -2.64 -21.54 -4.40
CA ARG A 195 -3.07 -21.31 -5.80
C ARG A 195 -2.17 -20.31 -6.53
N MET A 196 -1.68 -19.30 -5.83
CA MET A 196 -0.75 -18.30 -6.38
C MET A 196 0.70 -18.80 -6.46
N GLY A 197 1.01 -19.98 -5.94
CA GLY A 197 2.38 -20.51 -5.89
C GLY A 197 3.32 -19.67 -5.02
N ALA A 198 2.79 -19.00 -3.99
CA ALA A 198 3.54 -18.11 -3.09
C ALA A 198 4.33 -18.91 -2.02
N LYS A 199 5.16 -19.85 -2.46
CA LYS A 199 5.89 -20.82 -1.61
C LYS A 199 6.67 -20.18 -0.47
N GLU A 200 7.31 -19.03 -0.71
CA GLU A 200 8.07 -18.34 0.33
C GLU A 200 7.15 -17.86 1.46
N SER A 201 5.96 -17.35 1.13
CA SER A 201 4.96 -16.95 2.13
C SER A 201 4.41 -18.16 2.89
N GLU A 202 4.14 -19.29 2.21
CA GLU A 202 3.68 -20.52 2.85
C GLU A 202 4.72 -21.07 3.85
N GLN A 203 6.00 -21.17 3.45
CA GLN A 203 7.09 -21.62 4.31
C GLN A 203 7.31 -20.69 5.52
N LEU A 204 7.16 -19.39 5.31
CA LEU A 204 7.27 -18.41 6.39
C LEU A 204 6.10 -18.56 7.37
N ILE A 205 4.88 -18.76 6.90
CA ILE A 205 3.70 -19.00 7.76
C ILE A 205 3.87 -20.30 8.56
N GLU A 206 4.42 -21.36 7.96
CA GLU A 206 4.77 -22.57 8.69
C GLU A 206 5.80 -22.30 9.79
N THR A 207 6.80 -21.44 9.52
CA THR A 207 7.80 -21.05 10.52
C THR A 207 7.14 -20.26 11.66
N ILE A 208 6.27 -19.30 11.32
CA ILE A 208 5.49 -18.51 12.30
C ILE A 208 4.70 -19.43 13.24
N SER A 209 4.08 -20.47 12.71
CA SER A 209 3.23 -21.38 13.51
C SER A 209 4.00 -22.20 14.57
N LYS A 210 5.32 -22.23 14.50
CA LYS A 210 6.20 -22.97 15.45
C LYS A 210 6.57 -22.15 16.69
N HIS A 211 6.18 -20.87 16.74
CA HIS A 211 6.50 -19.97 17.85
C HIS A 211 5.24 -19.50 18.58
N LYS A 212 5.37 -19.22 19.86
CA LYS A 212 4.28 -18.74 20.72
C LYS A 212 3.73 -17.39 20.21
N ARG A 213 4.62 -16.49 19.81
CA ARG A 213 4.28 -15.18 19.26
C ARG A 213 5.22 -14.78 18.12
N THR A 214 4.71 -14.08 17.15
CA THR A 214 5.50 -13.51 16.07
C THR A 214 5.29 -12.00 15.96
N ILE A 215 6.40 -11.28 15.93
CA ILE A 215 6.44 -9.82 15.80
C ILE A 215 6.99 -9.48 14.43
N LEU A 216 6.26 -8.66 13.67
CA LEU A 216 6.74 -8.10 12.41
C LEU A 216 7.28 -6.68 12.65
N TYR A 217 8.54 -6.42 12.29
CA TYR A 217 9.08 -5.07 12.24
C TYR A 217 9.15 -4.60 10.79
N ALA A 218 8.36 -3.58 10.45
CA ALA A 218 8.24 -3.04 9.10
C ALA A 218 8.54 -1.53 9.11
N PRO A 219 9.83 -1.13 9.17
CA PRO A 219 10.22 0.28 9.17
C PRO A 219 10.03 0.93 7.81
N THR A 220 9.78 2.26 7.82
CA THR A 220 9.71 3.09 6.62
C THR A 220 11.09 3.25 5.98
N PHE A 221 11.14 3.31 4.67
CA PHE A 221 12.31 3.71 3.90
C PHE A 221 12.72 5.16 4.23
N ARG A 222 14.04 5.42 4.27
CA ARG A 222 14.62 6.74 4.50
C ARG A 222 15.14 7.31 3.19
N ASP A 223 14.61 8.46 2.77
CA ASP A 223 15.02 9.17 1.54
C ASP A 223 16.50 9.57 1.58
N ALA A 224 17.02 9.91 2.74
CA ALA A 224 18.44 10.23 2.96
C ALA A 224 19.38 9.03 2.80
N GLN A 225 18.84 7.82 2.64
CA GLN A 225 19.58 6.57 2.33
C GLN A 225 20.68 6.19 3.33
N TYR A 226 20.59 6.63 4.58
CA TYR A 226 21.50 6.18 5.64
C TYR A 226 21.11 4.77 6.16
N ASP A 227 22.06 4.13 6.86
CA ASP A 227 21.84 2.80 7.46
C ASP A 227 21.06 2.92 8.78
N PHE A 228 19.78 3.28 8.67
CA PHE A 228 18.92 3.51 9.83
C PHE A 228 18.71 2.24 10.68
N ILE A 229 18.89 1.04 10.12
CA ILE A 229 18.81 -0.20 10.92
C ILE A 229 19.95 -0.26 11.92
N SER A 230 21.19 0.04 11.51
CA SER A 230 22.30 0.16 12.44
C SER A 230 22.12 1.29 13.46
N GLU A 231 21.53 2.41 13.05
CA GLU A 231 21.27 3.56 13.91
C GLU A 231 20.11 3.35 14.89
N SER A 232 19.24 2.35 14.65
CA SER A 232 18.13 2.02 15.54
C SER A 232 18.58 1.56 16.94
N GLY A 233 19.87 1.22 17.08
CA GLY A 233 20.43 0.72 18.33
C GLY A 233 20.01 -0.70 18.70
N ILE A 234 19.34 -1.43 17.79
CA ILE A 234 18.92 -2.81 18.04
C ILE A 234 20.16 -3.72 18.08
N ASP A 235 20.41 -4.31 19.22
CA ASP A 235 21.38 -5.41 19.38
C ASP A 235 20.68 -6.73 19.04
N PHE A 236 20.98 -7.30 17.87
CA PHE A 236 20.32 -8.51 17.39
C PHE A 236 20.74 -9.78 18.16
N ASP A 237 21.87 -9.79 18.87
CA ASP A 237 22.27 -10.92 19.71
C ASP A 237 21.51 -10.90 21.04
N ASP A 238 21.41 -9.73 21.66
CA ASP A 238 20.60 -9.52 22.87
C ASP A 238 19.11 -9.74 22.57
N LEU A 239 18.62 -9.19 21.46
CA LEU A 239 17.23 -9.42 21.02
C LEU A 239 16.94 -10.91 20.82
N ASN A 240 17.82 -11.62 20.14
CA ASN A 240 17.62 -13.06 19.89
C ASN A 240 17.60 -13.88 21.20
N THR A 241 18.42 -13.54 22.19
CA THR A 241 18.40 -14.16 23.50
C THR A 241 17.05 -13.94 24.18
N PHE A 242 16.60 -12.69 24.22
CA PHE A 242 15.28 -12.33 24.74
C PHE A 242 14.13 -13.09 24.03
N LEU A 243 14.17 -13.17 22.69
CA LEU A 243 13.14 -13.87 21.91
C LEU A 243 13.10 -15.37 22.20
N LYS A 244 14.25 -16.01 22.39
CA LYS A 244 14.33 -17.43 22.79
C LYS A 244 13.69 -17.68 24.14
N ASP A 245 13.98 -16.83 25.12
CA ASP A 245 13.46 -16.98 26.49
C ASP A 245 11.93 -16.89 26.53
N HIS A 246 11.33 -16.20 25.54
CA HIS A 246 9.87 -16.00 25.45
C HIS A 246 9.18 -16.90 24.39
N ASP A 247 9.95 -17.67 23.61
CA ASP A 247 9.46 -18.40 22.42
C ASP A 247 8.81 -17.46 21.39
N TYR A 248 9.44 -16.33 21.15
CA TYR A 248 9.02 -15.34 20.16
C TYR A 248 9.85 -15.41 18.87
N LEU A 249 9.21 -15.09 17.75
CA LEU A 249 9.85 -14.88 16.44
C LEU A 249 9.79 -13.42 16.05
N PHE A 250 10.91 -12.87 15.58
CA PHE A 250 10.99 -11.49 15.08
C PHE A 250 11.29 -11.51 13.58
N LEU A 251 10.42 -10.90 12.81
CA LEU A 251 10.52 -10.77 11.36
C LEU A 251 10.83 -9.33 10.99
N LEU A 252 11.96 -9.09 10.32
CA LEU A 252 12.32 -7.75 9.81
C LEU A 252 11.97 -7.66 8.33
N LYS A 253 11.08 -6.76 7.95
CA LYS A 253 10.66 -6.50 6.57
C LYS A 253 11.01 -5.09 6.14
N CYS A 254 12.12 -4.93 5.45
CA CYS A 254 12.54 -3.65 4.90
C CYS A 254 11.89 -3.35 3.54
N HIS A 255 11.77 -2.07 3.21
CA HIS A 255 11.35 -1.62 1.88
C HIS A 255 12.40 -2.05 0.83
N PRO A 256 12.00 -2.37 -0.42
CA PRO A 256 12.94 -2.77 -1.50
C PRO A 256 14.07 -1.79 -1.77
N SER A 257 13.85 -0.50 -1.51
CA SER A 257 14.86 0.56 -1.67
C SER A 257 15.76 0.77 -0.45
N THR A 258 15.49 0.10 0.68
CA THR A 258 16.30 0.24 1.90
C THR A 258 17.70 -0.31 1.65
N ARG A 259 18.71 0.47 2.00
CA ARG A 259 20.11 0.03 2.03
C ARG A 259 20.41 -0.50 3.43
N ILE A 260 20.87 -1.73 3.49
CA ILE A 260 21.30 -2.39 4.72
C ILE A 260 22.80 -2.58 4.63
N ASN A 261 23.50 -2.27 5.70
CA ASN A 261 24.92 -2.50 5.79
C ASN A 261 25.22 -4.01 5.64
N PRO A 262 26.01 -4.43 4.65
CA PRO A 262 26.32 -5.85 4.43
C PRO A 262 27.06 -6.51 5.61
N LYS A 263 27.67 -5.70 6.47
CA LYS A 263 28.37 -6.18 7.67
C LYS A 263 27.43 -6.44 8.84
N LEU A 264 26.19 -5.91 8.77
CA LEU A 264 25.19 -6.11 9.81
C LEU A 264 24.59 -7.50 9.65
N ASN A 265 25.05 -8.42 10.50
CA ASN A 265 24.49 -9.76 10.56
C ASN A 265 23.18 -9.72 11.36
N ILE A 266 22.05 -9.69 10.67
CA ILE A 266 20.71 -9.57 11.28
C ILE A 266 20.15 -10.95 11.65
N ASN A 267 20.26 -11.92 10.75
CA ASN A 267 19.63 -13.23 10.93
C ASN A 267 20.19 -13.98 12.15
N ARG A 268 19.29 -14.48 12.98
CA ARG A 268 19.54 -15.34 14.14
C ARG A 268 18.49 -16.46 14.15
N SER A 269 18.53 -17.34 15.14
CA SER A 269 17.54 -18.42 15.22
C SER A 269 16.10 -17.91 15.33
N ASN A 270 15.88 -16.83 16.07
CA ASN A 270 14.56 -16.22 16.29
C ASN A 270 14.42 -14.82 15.65
N VAL A 271 15.39 -14.39 14.84
CA VAL A 271 15.34 -13.14 14.06
C VAL A 271 15.55 -13.46 12.59
N ILE A 272 14.57 -13.20 11.76
CA ILE A 272 14.60 -13.45 10.32
C ILE A 272 14.39 -12.16 9.56
N MET A 273 15.37 -11.79 8.72
CA MET A 273 15.19 -10.74 7.73
C MET A 273 14.49 -11.32 6.50
N LEU A 274 13.30 -10.80 6.20
CA LEU A 274 12.48 -11.26 5.08
C LEU A 274 13.02 -10.77 3.75
N ASP A 275 12.80 -11.54 2.70
CA ASP A 275 13.01 -11.05 1.34
C ASP A 275 12.16 -9.79 1.10
N LYS A 276 12.78 -8.80 0.47
CA LYS A 276 12.17 -7.48 0.23
C LYS A 276 10.96 -7.52 -0.71
N TYR A 277 10.76 -8.59 -1.45
CA TYR A 277 9.64 -8.76 -2.39
C TYR A 277 8.48 -9.59 -1.83
N ILE A 278 8.62 -10.20 -0.65
CA ILE A 278 7.50 -10.86 0.04
C ILE A 278 6.38 -9.83 0.26
N ASP A 279 5.16 -10.18 -0.09
CA ASP A 279 4.00 -9.34 0.16
C ASP A 279 3.62 -9.40 1.64
N SER A 280 3.73 -8.27 2.34
CA SER A 280 3.44 -8.18 3.78
C SER A 280 1.99 -8.54 4.11
N TYR A 281 1.05 -8.33 3.17
CA TYR A 281 -0.37 -8.66 3.37
C TYR A 281 -0.64 -10.16 3.40
N HIS A 282 0.29 -10.99 2.88
CA HIS A 282 0.25 -12.44 3.06
C HIS A 282 0.58 -12.85 4.49
N ILE A 283 1.43 -12.09 5.18
CA ILE A 283 2.06 -12.46 6.46
C ILE A 283 1.36 -11.80 7.65
N MET A 284 0.92 -10.54 7.51
CA MET A 284 0.28 -9.78 8.60
C MET A 284 -0.88 -10.51 9.28
N PRO A 285 -1.73 -11.31 8.59
CA PRO A 285 -2.77 -12.10 9.25
C PRO A 285 -2.27 -13.16 10.23
N PHE A 286 -0.99 -13.51 10.17
CA PHE A 286 -0.40 -14.57 10.97
C PHE A 286 0.52 -14.05 12.09
N VAL A 287 0.90 -12.77 12.10
CA VAL A 287 1.74 -12.20 13.16
C VAL A 287 0.89 -11.63 14.30
N ASP A 288 1.43 -11.63 15.51
CA ASP A 288 0.72 -11.21 16.73
C ASP A 288 0.83 -9.71 16.99
N ALA A 289 1.92 -9.08 16.56
CA ALA A 289 2.15 -7.66 16.72
C ALA A 289 2.94 -7.08 15.54
N LEU A 290 2.76 -5.77 15.32
CA LEU A 290 3.57 -4.99 14.37
C LEU A 290 4.38 -3.93 15.12
N ILE A 291 5.66 -3.84 14.78
CA ILE A 291 6.49 -2.67 15.07
C ILE A 291 6.63 -1.88 13.77
N SER A 292 6.42 -0.59 13.79
CA SER A 292 6.63 0.28 12.65
C SER A 292 7.03 1.68 13.09
N ASP A 293 7.04 2.63 12.17
CA ASP A 293 7.35 4.03 12.43
C ASP A 293 6.41 4.95 11.62
N TYR A 294 6.85 5.51 10.50
CA TYR A 294 6.08 6.42 9.64
C TYR A 294 5.42 5.73 8.45
N SER A 295 5.22 4.41 8.51
CA SER A 295 4.68 3.63 7.40
C SER A 295 3.17 3.49 7.45
N SER A 296 2.50 3.68 6.32
CA SER A 296 1.07 3.42 6.17
C SER A 296 0.66 1.97 6.48
N ILE A 297 1.61 1.03 6.45
CA ILE A 297 1.35 -0.37 6.85
C ILE A 297 0.91 -0.48 8.31
N ALA A 298 1.37 0.43 9.18
CA ALA A 298 0.93 0.51 10.57
C ALA A 298 -0.59 0.76 10.67
N LEU A 299 -1.09 1.69 9.85
CA LEU A 299 -2.51 2.03 9.82
C LEU A 299 -3.36 0.91 9.23
N ASP A 300 -2.85 0.19 8.23
CA ASP A 300 -3.52 -0.99 7.70
C ASP A 300 -3.54 -2.15 8.71
N PHE A 301 -2.45 -2.33 9.48
CA PHE A 301 -2.36 -3.39 10.49
C PHE A 301 -3.38 -3.21 11.63
N MET A 302 -3.76 -1.98 11.95
CA MET A 302 -4.80 -1.69 12.95
C MET A 302 -6.12 -2.42 12.62
N ARG A 303 -6.41 -2.71 11.33
CA ARG A 303 -7.59 -3.48 10.91
C ARG A 303 -7.62 -4.91 11.47
N LEU A 304 -6.47 -5.47 11.85
CA LEU A 304 -6.39 -6.79 12.46
C LEU A 304 -6.70 -6.79 13.96
N SER A 305 -6.91 -5.61 14.57
CA SER A 305 -7.16 -5.46 16.03
C SER A 305 -6.10 -6.18 16.86
N ARG A 306 -4.83 -5.94 16.54
CA ARG A 306 -3.67 -6.51 17.25
C ARG A 306 -2.73 -5.40 17.72
N PRO A 307 -1.84 -5.68 18.70
CA PRO A 307 -0.87 -4.73 19.21
C PRO A 307 -0.01 -4.12 18.10
N LEU A 308 0.04 -2.78 18.09
CA LEU A 308 0.93 -1.97 17.27
C LEU A 308 1.87 -1.21 18.21
N ILE A 309 3.16 -1.22 17.90
CA ILE A 309 4.20 -0.46 18.59
C ILE A 309 4.85 0.47 17.59
N LEU A 310 5.00 1.73 17.93
CA LEU A 310 5.72 2.69 17.10
C LEU A 310 7.14 2.87 17.64
N PHE A 311 8.11 2.76 16.72
CA PHE A 311 9.54 2.91 17.03
C PHE A 311 10.17 3.99 16.14
N PRO A 312 9.76 5.27 16.31
CA PRO A 312 10.26 6.40 15.53
C PRO A 312 11.55 6.97 16.16
N PHE A 313 12.59 6.16 16.32
CA PHE A 313 13.84 6.50 17.00
C PHE A 313 14.59 7.68 16.37
N ASP A 314 14.32 7.99 15.11
CA ASP A 314 14.91 9.06 14.32
C ASP A 314 13.92 10.19 13.94
N LYS A 315 12.89 10.44 14.78
CA LYS A 315 11.75 11.33 14.47
C LYS A 315 12.20 12.74 14.02
N GLU A 316 13.21 13.31 14.67
CA GLU A 316 13.72 14.64 14.34
C GLU A 316 14.36 14.65 12.95
N GLN A 317 15.27 13.71 12.68
CA GLN A 317 15.96 13.62 11.38
C GLN A 317 14.97 13.31 10.25
N TYR A 318 13.96 12.50 10.52
CA TYR A 318 12.95 12.14 9.53
C TYR A 318 12.09 13.35 9.14
N ASN A 319 11.70 14.21 10.07
CA ASN A 319 10.90 15.40 9.82
C ASN A 319 11.66 16.42 8.95
N ASP A 320 12.95 16.62 9.19
CA ASP A 320 13.78 17.58 8.45
C ASP A 320 13.99 17.17 6.98
N GLY A 321 13.96 15.88 6.68
CA GLY A 321 14.16 15.32 5.33
C GLY A 321 12.89 14.95 4.59
N SER A 322 11.71 15.07 5.19
CA SER A 322 10.45 14.58 4.64
C SER A 322 9.66 15.63 3.87
N ARG A 323 8.66 15.16 3.09
CA ARG A 323 7.73 16.00 2.32
C ARG A 323 6.74 16.80 3.19
N GLY A 324 6.85 16.70 4.51
CA GLY A 324 5.88 17.20 5.49
C GLY A 324 4.67 16.27 5.65
N PHE A 325 3.94 16.51 6.72
CA PHE A 325 2.70 15.81 7.01
C PHE A 325 1.51 16.66 6.57
N GLN A 326 0.50 16.02 6.00
CA GLN A 326 -0.80 16.64 5.72
C GLN A 326 -1.73 16.55 6.93
N ILE A 327 -1.57 15.47 7.70
CA ILE A 327 -2.20 15.27 9.02
C ILE A 327 -1.05 15.05 9.99
N GLU A 328 -1.13 15.66 11.17
CA GLU A 328 -0.11 15.51 12.20
C GLU A 328 0.06 14.03 12.60
N TYR A 329 1.31 13.59 12.67
CA TYR A 329 1.64 12.19 12.95
C TYR A 329 0.98 11.70 14.24
N ASP A 330 1.17 12.44 15.33
CA ASP A 330 0.68 12.04 16.66
C ASP A 330 -0.86 12.00 16.75
N GLU A 331 -1.55 12.74 15.90
CA GLU A 331 -3.03 12.73 15.82
C GLU A 331 -3.58 11.40 15.27
N LEU A 332 -2.89 10.79 14.28
CA LEU A 332 -3.33 9.54 13.67
C LEU A 332 -2.97 8.29 14.48
N VAL A 333 -2.00 8.40 15.36
CA VAL A 333 -1.50 7.28 16.17
C VAL A 333 -1.74 7.49 17.67
N GLU A 334 -2.71 8.33 18.01
CA GLU A 334 -3.10 8.58 19.39
C GLU A 334 -3.42 7.26 20.11
N GLY A 335 -2.86 7.09 21.31
CA GLY A 335 -3.04 5.87 22.11
C GLY A 335 -2.20 4.67 21.67
N VAL A 336 -1.42 4.77 20.58
CA VAL A 336 -0.45 3.73 20.20
C VAL A 336 0.82 3.90 21.03
N PRO A 337 1.35 2.84 21.68
CA PRO A 337 2.63 2.90 22.37
C PRO A 337 3.76 3.35 21.46
N GLN A 338 4.52 4.38 21.86
CA GLN A 338 5.69 4.89 21.14
C GLN A 338 6.92 4.74 22.01
N VAL A 339 8.01 4.22 21.42
CA VAL A 339 9.31 4.07 22.07
C VAL A 339 10.40 4.58 21.14
N LEU A 340 11.44 5.21 21.72
CA LEU A 340 12.53 5.82 20.95
C LEU A 340 13.86 5.10 21.08
N THR A 341 13.98 4.16 22.03
CA THR A 341 15.21 3.39 22.26
C THR A 341 14.96 1.90 22.17
N TYR A 342 16.00 1.14 21.79
CA TYR A 342 15.93 -0.30 21.79
C TYR A 342 15.63 -0.89 23.20
N LYS A 343 16.15 -0.27 24.24
CA LYS A 343 15.87 -0.69 25.63
C LYS A 343 14.40 -0.65 25.94
N ASP A 344 13.73 0.48 25.63
CA ASP A 344 12.30 0.66 25.89
C ASP A 344 11.46 -0.28 24.98
N LEU A 345 11.91 -0.49 23.73
CA LEU A 345 11.29 -1.44 22.83
C LEU A 345 11.29 -2.86 23.41
N LYS A 346 12.47 -3.32 23.89
CA LYS A 346 12.61 -4.65 24.49
C LYS A 346 11.77 -4.81 25.76
N GLU A 347 11.73 -3.77 26.62
CA GLU A 347 10.85 -3.76 27.80
C GLU A 347 9.38 -3.89 27.42
N LEU A 348 8.94 -3.17 26.37
CA LEU A 348 7.57 -3.23 25.89
C LEU A 348 7.22 -4.59 25.29
N LEU A 349 8.17 -5.22 24.56
CA LEU A 349 8.01 -6.58 24.05
C LEU A 349 7.87 -7.62 25.18
N GLY A 350 8.50 -7.41 26.33
CA GLY A 350 8.33 -8.26 27.53
C GLY A 350 6.91 -8.22 28.11
N ARG A 351 6.15 -7.20 27.78
CA ARG A 351 4.73 -7.03 28.19
C ARG A 351 3.77 -7.09 27.00
N LEU A 352 4.16 -7.77 25.91
CA LEU A 352 3.38 -7.81 24.67
C LEU A 352 1.93 -8.29 24.88
N GLU A 353 1.72 -9.23 25.80
CA GLU A 353 0.40 -9.78 26.11
C GLU A 353 -0.53 -8.79 26.84
N GLU A 354 0.02 -7.74 27.44
CA GLU A 354 -0.75 -6.66 28.11
C GLU A 354 -1.17 -5.56 27.14
N LEU A 355 -0.54 -5.50 25.96
CA LEU A 355 -0.80 -4.46 24.97
C LEU A 355 -2.18 -4.66 24.34
N LYS A 356 -2.94 -3.59 24.29
CA LYS A 356 -4.26 -3.57 23.64
C LYS A 356 -4.13 -3.05 22.21
N PRO A 357 -5.01 -3.50 21.30
CA PRO A 357 -5.15 -2.87 20.00
C PRO A 357 -5.47 -1.38 20.13
N ALA A 358 -4.92 -0.56 19.24
CA ALA A 358 -5.26 0.85 19.15
C ALA A 358 -6.70 1.04 18.63
N ASP A 359 -7.35 2.13 19.02
CA ASP A 359 -8.61 2.55 18.40
C ASP A 359 -8.30 3.11 17.00
N TYR A 360 -8.91 2.51 15.99
CA TYR A 360 -8.78 2.92 14.59
C TYR A 360 -10.07 3.47 13.98
N SER A 361 -11.11 3.69 14.78
CA SER A 361 -12.45 4.12 14.32
C SER A 361 -12.43 5.44 13.54
N LYS A 362 -11.48 6.34 13.84
CA LYS A 362 -11.23 7.58 13.11
C LYS A 362 -10.69 7.32 11.70
N LEU A 363 -9.81 6.34 11.54
CA LEU A 363 -9.12 6.03 10.29
C LEU A 363 -9.90 5.08 9.39
N TRP A 364 -10.62 4.15 10.00
CA TRP A 364 -11.33 3.08 9.33
C TRP A 364 -12.80 3.04 9.74
N LYS A 365 -13.65 3.57 8.90
CA LYS A 365 -15.11 3.55 9.05
C LYS A 365 -15.76 3.34 7.67
N PRO A 366 -15.52 2.17 7.05
CA PRO A 366 -16.12 1.87 5.75
C PRO A 366 -17.64 1.81 5.89
N SER A 367 -18.34 2.50 4.99
CA SER A 367 -19.80 2.61 5.01
C SER A 367 -20.45 2.20 3.68
N GLN A 368 -19.63 2.00 2.64
CA GLN A 368 -20.09 1.74 1.28
C GLN A 368 -19.45 0.46 0.73
N ASN A 369 -20.13 -0.20 -0.21
CA ASN A 369 -19.54 -1.30 -0.96
C ASN A 369 -18.81 -0.77 -2.19
N LEU A 370 -17.53 -1.09 -2.33
CA LEU A 370 -16.66 -0.60 -3.40
C LEU A 370 -17.17 -1.01 -4.78
N MET A 371 -17.57 -2.27 -4.97
CA MET A 371 -18.05 -2.76 -6.27
C MET A 371 -19.32 -2.04 -6.70
N THR A 372 -20.29 -1.87 -5.80
CA THR A 372 -21.51 -1.09 -6.05
C THR A 372 -21.16 0.33 -6.47
N ALA A 373 -20.29 1.02 -5.74
CA ALA A 373 -19.88 2.38 -6.05
C ALA A 373 -19.18 2.50 -7.42
N ILE A 374 -18.39 1.48 -7.83
CA ILE A 374 -17.78 1.45 -9.16
C ILE A 374 -18.85 1.32 -10.26
N PHE A 375 -19.85 0.45 -10.08
CA PHE A 375 -20.92 0.27 -11.07
C PHE A 375 -21.79 1.52 -11.23
N ASP A 376 -21.98 2.30 -10.17
CA ASP A 376 -22.77 3.53 -10.16
C ASP A 376 -22.02 4.72 -10.82
N THR A 377 -20.73 4.56 -11.12
CA THR A 377 -19.91 5.58 -11.77
C THR A 377 -20.07 5.60 -13.30
#